data_1b9bf452d6b72e4b7ab349acf0c17d0f
#
_entry.id   1b9bf452d6b72e4b7ab349acf0c17d0f
#
_cell.length_a   1.000
_cell.length_b   1.000
_cell.length_c   1.000
_cell.angle_alpha   90.00
_cell.angle_beta   90.00
_cell.angle_gamma   90.00
#
_symmetry.space_group_name_H-M   'P 1'
#
loop_
_entity.id
_entity.type
_entity.pdbx_description
1 polymer ?
#
loop_
_entity_poly.entity_id
_entity_poly.type
_entity_poly.pdbx_seq_one_letter_code
_entity_poly.pdbx_strand_id
1 'polypeptide(L)'
;VQTCALPIFPAYDRIRAFEDTCQEYHVPYELNLNVIGDSYQDIFAQMKHIFSDIDEKYPCKKRGIFLANDTYANMFLNLIFQKYGCFPDSYELVGFDNSPIASEAILPITTVGQQIDLIAKTAMELLVQQMEERKKRRPVSLSKPIHKQITPVLIRRDTTS
;
A
#
# COMPACT_ATOMS: atom_id res chain seq x y z
N VAL A 1 -5.86 13.73 -3.70
CA VAL A 1 -5.29 12.46 -3.21
C VAL A 1 -3.80 12.60 -3.10
N GLN A 2 -3.24 12.15 -1.99
CA GLN A 2 -1.81 12.28 -1.75
C GLN A 2 -1.20 10.93 -1.39
N THR A 3 -0.06 10.58 -2.00
CA THR A 3 0.67 9.36 -1.67
C THR A 3 2.02 9.67 -1.06
N CYS A 4 2.44 8.83 -0.11
CA CYS A 4 3.78 8.78 0.41
C CYS A 4 4.37 7.41 0.07
N ALA A 5 5.42 7.34 -0.74
CA ALA A 5 6.04 6.09 -1.14
C ALA A 5 7.56 6.14 -0.97
N LEU A 6 8.13 5.04 -0.46
CA LEU A 6 9.57 4.82 -0.48
C LEU A 6 10.00 4.12 -1.78
N PRO A 7 11.17 4.43 -2.36
CA PRO A 7 11.62 3.85 -3.62
C PRO A 7 12.20 2.45 -3.40
N ILE A 8 11.36 1.44 -3.44
CA ILE A 8 11.76 0.05 -3.68
C ILE A 8 11.03 -0.37 -4.96
N PHE A 9 11.63 -1.19 -5.82
CA PHE A 9 11.11 -1.57 -7.14
C PHE A 9 9.59 -1.81 -7.22
N PRO A 10 8.92 -2.49 -6.27
CA PRO A 10 7.45 -2.59 -6.26
C PRO A 10 6.72 -1.27 -5.99
N ALA A 11 7.39 -0.24 -5.46
CA ALA A 11 6.78 1.05 -5.21
C ALA A 11 6.58 1.86 -6.50
N TYR A 12 7.47 1.74 -7.48
CA TYR A 12 7.31 2.43 -8.77
C TYR A 12 6.05 2.03 -9.51
N ASP A 13 5.75 0.72 -9.57
CA ASP A 13 4.54 0.24 -10.23
C ASP A 13 3.27 0.73 -9.51
N ARG A 14 3.30 0.81 -8.18
CA ARG A 14 2.19 1.35 -7.37
C ARG A 14 1.99 2.85 -7.60
N ILE A 15 3.08 3.62 -7.61
CA ILE A 15 3.05 5.06 -7.90
C ILE A 15 2.48 5.30 -9.28
N ARG A 16 3.02 4.62 -10.30
CA ARG A 16 2.56 4.74 -11.67
C ARG A 16 1.09 4.37 -11.83
N ALA A 17 0.65 3.25 -11.26
CA ALA A 17 -0.75 2.84 -11.31
C ALA A 17 -1.67 3.87 -10.63
N PHE A 18 -1.22 4.49 -9.53
CA PHE A 18 -1.94 5.56 -8.88
C PHE A 18 -2.05 6.81 -9.77
N GLU A 19 -0.94 7.24 -10.38
CA GLU A 19 -0.92 8.40 -11.29
C GLU A 19 -1.79 8.15 -12.52
N ASP A 20 -1.63 7.00 -13.18
CA ASP A 20 -2.42 6.61 -14.35
C ASP A 20 -3.92 6.61 -14.02
N THR A 21 -4.30 6.07 -12.85
CA THR A 21 -5.70 6.06 -12.40
C THR A 21 -6.22 7.47 -12.11
N CYS A 22 -5.46 8.31 -11.42
CA CYS A 22 -5.86 9.70 -11.16
C CYS A 22 -6.05 10.49 -12.45
N GLN A 23 -5.19 10.27 -13.45
CA GLN A 23 -5.31 10.89 -14.77
C GLN A 23 -6.54 10.39 -15.52
N GLU A 24 -6.80 9.08 -15.52
CA GLU A 24 -7.97 8.48 -16.17
C GLU A 24 -9.29 9.03 -15.61
N TYR A 25 -9.38 9.19 -14.29
CA TYR A 25 -10.56 9.70 -13.61
C TYR A 25 -10.56 11.24 -13.43
N HIS A 26 -9.57 11.94 -13.97
CA HIS A 26 -9.40 13.40 -13.84
C HIS A 26 -9.39 13.88 -12.38
N VAL A 27 -8.82 13.11 -11.48
CA VAL A 27 -8.68 13.45 -10.07
C VAL A 27 -7.34 14.18 -9.86
N PRO A 28 -7.35 15.40 -9.32
CA PRO A 28 -6.09 16.08 -8.99
C PRO A 28 -5.36 15.35 -7.87
N TYR A 29 -4.04 15.20 -7.99
CA TYR A 29 -3.22 14.50 -7.01
C TYR A 29 -1.89 15.21 -6.76
N GLU A 30 -1.27 14.89 -5.63
CA GLU A 30 0.09 15.27 -5.27
C GLU A 30 0.86 14.04 -4.78
N LEU A 31 2.14 13.97 -5.10
CA LEU A 31 3.03 12.89 -4.67
C LEU A 31 4.03 13.40 -3.64
N ASN A 32 4.08 12.76 -2.49
CA ASN A 32 5.12 12.93 -1.48
C ASN A 32 5.98 11.67 -1.42
N LEU A 33 7.07 11.68 -2.19
CA LEU A 33 7.96 10.53 -2.36
C LEU A 33 9.21 10.58 -1.49
N ASN A 34 9.36 11.62 -0.66
CA ASN A 34 10.60 11.94 0.04
C ASN A 34 10.62 11.50 1.50
N VAL A 35 9.77 10.56 1.91
CA VAL A 35 9.86 10.01 3.25
C VAL A 35 11.01 9.01 3.29
N ILE A 36 12.16 9.48 3.74
CA ILE A 36 13.39 8.69 3.85
C ILE A 36 13.84 8.74 5.30
N GLY A 37 14.09 7.58 5.91
CA GLY A 37 14.63 7.51 7.26
C GLY A 37 14.91 6.08 7.64
N ASP A 38 15.96 5.90 8.46
CA ASP A 38 16.38 4.59 8.96
C ASP A 38 15.68 4.22 10.28
N SER A 39 15.00 5.18 10.91
CA SER A 39 14.28 4.97 12.16
C SER A 39 12.80 5.34 12.05
N TYR A 40 11.98 4.69 12.89
CA TYR A 40 10.56 5.05 13.05
C TYR A 40 10.37 6.54 13.38
N GLN A 41 11.25 7.09 14.23
CA GLN A 41 11.15 8.49 14.69
C GLN A 41 11.39 9.48 13.54
N ASP A 42 12.37 9.21 12.68
CA ASP A 42 12.67 10.06 11.52
C ASP A 42 11.52 10.06 10.52
N ILE A 43 11.00 8.86 10.22
CA ILE A 43 9.86 8.69 9.33
C ILE A 43 8.62 9.39 9.89
N PHE A 44 8.36 9.23 11.20
CA PHE A 44 7.22 9.87 11.85
C PHE A 44 7.33 11.39 11.85
N ALA A 45 8.53 11.96 12.09
CA ALA A 45 8.77 13.40 12.03
C ALA A 45 8.49 13.97 10.63
N GLN A 46 8.97 13.30 9.59
CA GLN A 46 8.69 13.70 8.20
C GLN A 46 7.20 13.58 7.86
N MET A 47 6.55 12.49 8.30
CA MET A 47 5.11 12.29 8.11
C MET A 47 4.30 13.40 8.78
N LYS A 48 4.76 13.90 9.94
CA LYS A 48 4.13 15.03 10.65
C LYS A 48 4.20 16.32 9.84
N HIS A 49 5.32 16.61 9.18
CA HIS A 49 5.44 17.76 8.28
C HIS A 49 4.47 17.65 7.11
N ILE A 50 4.46 16.49 6.43
CA ILE A 50 3.55 16.23 5.32
C ILE A 50 2.09 16.40 5.76
N PHE A 51 1.73 15.87 6.91
CA PHE A 51 0.37 16.02 7.47
C PHE A 51 0.01 17.49 7.70
N SER A 52 0.92 18.29 8.29
CA SER A 52 0.69 19.72 8.51
C SER A 52 0.51 20.47 7.19
N ASP A 53 1.35 20.20 6.20
CA ASP A 53 1.29 20.85 4.89
C ASP A 53 -0.05 20.54 4.18
N ILE A 54 -0.49 19.28 4.22
CA ILE A 54 -1.77 18.88 3.64
C ILE A 54 -2.94 19.60 4.33
N ASP A 55 -2.89 19.64 5.64
CA ASP A 55 -3.99 20.17 6.44
C ASP A 55 -4.12 21.68 6.31
N GLU A 56 -2.99 22.39 6.23
CA GLU A 56 -2.95 23.83 5.96
C GLU A 56 -3.36 24.19 4.54
N LYS A 57 -2.93 23.40 3.56
CA LYS A 57 -3.18 23.66 2.14
C LYS A 57 -4.63 23.40 1.74
N TYR A 58 -5.29 22.44 2.38
CA TYR A 58 -6.62 21.99 2.03
C TYR A 58 -7.62 22.02 3.19
N PRO A 59 -7.81 23.17 3.86
CA PRO A 59 -8.73 23.25 4.98
C PRO A 59 -10.16 22.90 4.50
N CYS A 60 -10.86 22.07 5.26
CA CYS A 60 -12.25 21.69 5.03
C CYS A 60 -12.55 20.99 3.69
N LYS A 61 -11.55 20.55 2.92
CA LYS A 61 -11.75 19.76 1.70
C LYS A 61 -11.68 18.27 1.99
N LYS A 62 -12.45 17.49 1.25
CA LYS A 62 -12.33 16.03 1.29
C LYS A 62 -10.99 15.59 0.69
N ARG A 63 -10.26 14.76 1.40
CA ARG A 63 -8.90 14.32 1.08
C ARG A 63 -8.81 12.81 1.10
N GLY A 64 -8.41 12.23 -0.02
CA GLY A 64 -8.03 10.82 -0.09
C GLY A 64 -6.51 10.69 0.06
N ILE A 65 -6.06 9.91 1.04
CA ILE A 65 -4.64 9.67 1.32
C ILE A 65 -4.33 8.21 1.04
N PHE A 66 -3.48 7.95 0.07
CA PHE A 66 -2.97 6.61 -0.22
C PHE A 66 -1.52 6.48 0.25
N LEU A 67 -1.25 5.54 1.11
CA LEU A 67 0.06 5.33 1.74
C LEU A 67 0.71 4.03 1.26
N ALA A 68 2.03 4.06 1.16
CA ALA A 68 2.83 2.97 0.58
C ALA A 68 2.67 1.62 1.29
N ASN A 69 2.33 1.65 2.58
CA ASN A 69 2.05 0.47 3.40
C ASN A 69 1.20 0.82 4.63
N ASP A 70 0.71 -0.21 5.33
CA ASP A 70 -0.15 -0.05 6.49
C ASP A 70 0.56 0.57 7.71
N THR A 71 1.87 0.42 7.84
CA THR A 71 2.65 1.06 8.90
C THR A 71 2.60 2.58 8.75
N TYR A 72 2.78 3.08 7.53
CA TYR A 72 2.68 4.52 7.25
C TYR A 72 1.24 5.01 7.38
N ALA A 73 0.27 4.18 6.96
CA ALA A 73 -1.14 4.49 7.14
C ALA A 73 -1.50 4.65 8.63
N ASN A 74 -1.01 3.77 9.49
CA ASN A 74 -1.21 3.87 10.93
C ASN A 74 -0.51 5.09 11.55
N MET A 75 0.71 5.43 11.09
CA MET A 75 1.39 6.66 11.52
C MET A 75 0.56 7.90 11.19
N PHE A 76 0.06 7.97 9.96
CA PHE A 76 -0.74 9.10 9.49
C PHE A 76 -2.09 9.17 10.22
N LEU A 77 -2.73 8.04 10.45
CA LEU A 77 -3.95 7.92 11.25
C LEU A 77 -3.75 8.46 12.66
N ASN A 78 -2.64 8.09 13.31
CA ASN A 78 -2.30 8.59 14.64
C ASN A 78 -2.11 10.11 14.66
N LEU A 79 -1.53 10.71 13.62
CA LEU A 79 -1.41 12.17 13.51
C LEU A 79 -2.77 12.85 13.38
N ILE A 80 -3.71 12.26 12.64
CA ILE A 80 -5.10 12.73 12.54
C ILE A 80 -5.75 12.72 13.93
N PHE A 81 -5.66 11.60 14.65
CA PHE A 81 -6.23 11.48 15.99
C PHE A 81 -5.56 12.41 17.01
N GLN A 82 -4.24 12.62 16.93
CA GLN A 82 -3.54 13.58 17.79
C GLN A 82 -4.03 15.01 17.59
N LYS A 83 -4.37 15.40 16.37
CA LYS A 83 -4.83 16.76 16.06
C LYS A 83 -6.33 16.96 16.33
N TYR A 84 -7.16 16.00 15.94
CA TYR A 84 -8.61 16.17 15.92
C TYR A 84 -9.34 15.41 17.03
N GLY A 85 -8.70 14.46 17.69
CA GLY A 85 -9.34 13.58 18.67
C GLY A 85 -10.29 12.52 18.06
N CYS A 86 -10.51 12.57 16.75
CA CYS A 86 -11.37 11.66 16.00
C CYS A 86 -10.85 11.54 14.56
N PHE A 87 -11.49 10.68 13.77
CA PHE A 87 -11.25 10.60 12.31
C PHE A 87 -12.31 11.45 11.61
N PRO A 88 -11.94 12.62 11.03
CA PRO A 88 -12.91 13.53 10.41
C PRO A 88 -13.43 12.97 9.08
N ASP A 89 -14.69 13.24 8.73
CA ASP A 89 -15.32 12.86 7.45
C ASP A 89 -14.60 13.46 6.22
N SER A 90 -13.75 14.48 6.45
CA SER A 90 -12.93 15.09 5.41
C SER A 90 -11.70 14.27 5.01
N TYR A 91 -11.43 13.16 5.68
CA TYR A 91 -10.34 12.24 5.37
C TYR A 91 -10.86 10.89 4.91
N GLU A 92 -10.18 10.35 3.90
CA GLU A 92 -10.25 8.95 3.47
C GLU A 92 -8.82 8.42 3.45
N LEU A 93 -8.55 7.29 4.08
CA LEU A 93 -7.20 6.76 4.23
C LEU A 93 -7.13 5.32 3.72
N VAL A 94 -6.15 5.04 2.86
CA VAL A 94 -5.90 3.71 2.31
C VAL A 94 -4.44 3.33 2.49
N GLY A 95 -4.20 2.16 3.07
CA GLY A 95 -2.89 1.54 3.18
C GLY A 95 -2.62 0.50 2.09
N PHE A 96 -1.56 -0.28 2.29
CA PHE A 96 -1.17 -1.38 1.42
C PHE A 96 -0.53 -2.50 2.27
N ASP A 97 -0.67 -3.75 1.85
CA ASP A 97 -0.16 -5.02 2.36
C ASP A 97 -1.16 -5.86 3.16
N ASN A 98 -2.22 -5.28 3.74
CA ASN A 98 -3.13 -5.96 4.67
C ASN A 98 -2.39 -6.64 5.83
N SER A 99 -1.45 -5.91 6.41
CA SER A 99 -0.72 -6.36 7.59
C SER A 99 -1.60 -6.32 8.85
N PRO A 100 -1.24 -7.03 9.94
CA PRO A 100 -2.01 -7.01 11.19
C PRO A 100 -2.29 -5.60 11.72
N ILE A 101 -1.35 -4.67 11.52
CA ILE A 101 -1.51 -3.27 11.96
C ILE A 101 -2.71 -2.58 11.33
N ALA A 102 -3.13 -2.99 10.12
CA ALA A 102 -4.30 -2.40 9.47
C ALA A 102 -5.61 -2.76 10.17
N SER A 103 -5.69 -3.92 10.80
CA SER A 103 -6.87 -4.38 11.56
C SER A 103 -6.82 -3.99 13.04
N GLU A 104 -5.61 -3.81 13.60
CA GLU A 104 -5.36 -3.53 15.01
C GLU A 104 -5.20 -2.03 15.32
N ALA A 105 -5.18 -1.17 14.30
CA ALA A 105 -5.11 0.28 14.46
C ALA A 105 -6.28 0.83 15.29
N ILE A 106 -6.11 2.04 15.83
CA ILE A 106 -7.15 2.73 16.62
C ILE A 106 -8.49 2.87 15.86
N LEU A 107 -8.41 2.92 14.54
CA LEU A 107 -9.51 2.77 13.61
C LEU A 107 -9.05 1.81 12.49
N PRO A 108 -9.74 0.69 12.23
CA PRO A 108 -9.35 -0.26 11.22
C PRO A 108 -9.16 0.37 9.85
N ILE A 109 -7.99 0.14 9.24
CA ILE A 109 -7.54 0.82 8.03
C ILE A 109 -7.93 0.04 6.78
N THR A 110 -8.62 0.70 5.84
CA THR A 110 -8.81 0.20 4.48
C THR A 110 -7.45 0.01 3.80
N THR A 111 -7.22 -1.14 3.18
CA THR A 111 -5.92 -1.47 2.62
C THR A 111 -6.04 -2.31 1.35
N VAL A 112 -5.03 -2.23 0.49
CA VAL A 112 -4.88 -3.14 -0.65
C VAL A 112 -4.09 -4.36 -0.20
N GLY A 113 -4.77 -5.50 -0.05
CA GLY A 113 -4.17 -6.75 0.41
C GLY A 113 -3.54 -7.55 -0.73
N GLN A 114 -2.29 -7.93 -0.58
CA GLN A 114 -1.68 -8.98 -1.37
C GLN A 114 -2.22 -10.33 -0.88
N GLN A 115 -2.66 -11.20 -1.80
CA GLN A 115 -3.16 -12.53 -1.45
C GLN A 115 -2.00 -13.48 -1.13
N ILE A 116 -1.32 -13.27 0.00
CA ILE A 116 -0.06 -13.94 0.37
C ILE A 116 -0.21 -15.47 0.40
N ASP A 117 -1.33 -15.98 0.94
CA ASP A 117 -1.59 -17.41 0.98
C ASP A 117 -1.72 -18.01 -0.43
N LEU A 118 -2.37 -17.31 -1.35
CA LEU A 118 -2.51 -17.73 -2.73
C LEU A 118 -1.17 -17.63 -3.47
N ILE A 119 -0.38 -16.59 -3.19
CA ILE A 119 0.99 -16.45 -3.72
C ILE A 119 1.85 -17.61 -3.26
N ALA A 120 1.88 -17.91 -1.96
CA ALA A 120 2.65 -19.00 -1.39
C ALA A 120 2.21 -20.37 -1.94
N LYS A 121 0.91 -20.63 -1.98
CA LYS A 121 0.36 -21.84 -2.57
C LYS A 121 0.77 -22.01 -4.03
N THR A 122 0.58 -20.97 -4.85
CA THR A 122 0.93 -21.02 -6.27
C THR A 122 2.43 -21.23 -6.48
N ALA A 123 3.28 -20.59 -5.69
CA ALA A 123 4.73 -20.76 -5.74
C ALA A 123 5.13 -22.21 -5.40
N MET A 124 4.54 -22.79 -4.36
CA MET A 124 4.79 -24.17 -3.95
C MET A 124 4.31 -25.18 -4.99
N GLU A 125 3.14 -24.96 -5.57
CA GLU A 125 2.62 -25.82 -6.66
C GLU A 125 3.57 -25.83 -7.87
N LEU A 126 4.05 -24.65 -8.29
CA LEU A 126 5.02 -24.52 -9.37
C LEU A 126 6.35 -25.20 -9.04
N LEU A 127 6.83 -25.05 -7.80
CA LEU A 127 8.07 -25.69 -7.36
C LEU A 127 7.95 -27.22 -7.38
N VAL A 128 6.89 -27.78 -6.83
CA VAL A 128 6.62 -29.22 -6.82
C VAL A 128 6.53 -29.74 -8.24
N GLN A 129 5.78 -29.07 -9.10
CA GLN A 129 5.68 -29.44 -10.52
C GLN A 129 7.05 -29.49 -11.20
N GLN A 130 7.89 -28.50 -10.99
CA GLN A 130 9.25 -28.48 -11.55
C GLN A 130 10.13 -29.60 -11.00
N MET A 131 10.01 -29.92 -9.70
CA MET A 131 10.75 -31.02 -9.08
C MET A 131 10.32 -32.36 -9.65
N GLU A 132 9.03 -32.59 -9.89
CA GLU A 132 8.51 -33.82 -10.50
C GLU A 132 8.96 -33.96 -11.94
N GLU A 133 8.92 -32.88 -12.74
CA GLU A 133 9.44 -32.89 -14.10
C GLU A 133 10.92 -33.28 -14.18
N ARG A 134 11.74 -32.78 -13.27
CA ARG A 134 13.18 -33.11 -13.19
C ARG A 134 13.43 -34.60 -12.87
N LYS A 135 12.52 -35.28 -12.19
CA LYS A 135 12.62 -36.71 -11.87
C LYS A 135 12.30 -37.62 -13.05
N LYS A 136 11.69 -37.10 -14.11
CA LYS A 136 11.37 -37.87 -15.30
C LYS A 136 12.63 -38.31 -16.04
N ARG A 137 12.60 -39.49 -16.67
CA ARG A 137 13.72 -40.05 -17.42
C ARG A 137 14.20 -39.19 -18.61
N ARG A 138 13.35 -38.27 -19.08
CA ARG A 138 13.65 -37.20 -20.05
C ARG A 138 13.00 -35.91 -19.56
N PRO A 139 13.70 -35.13 -18.69
CA PRO A 139 13.17 -33.87 -18.21
C PRO A 139 12.97 -32.88 -19.36
N VAL A 140 11.82 -32.25 -19.42
CA VAL A 140 11.60 -31.13 -20.34
C VAL A 140 12.20 -29.89 -19.70
N SER A 141 13.24 -29.34 -20.33
CA SER A 141 13.77 -28.03 -19.91
C SER A 141 12.73 -26.95 -20.18
N LEU A 142 12.45 -26.12 -19.17
CA LEU A 142 11.62 -24.95 -19.36
C LEU A 142 12.34 -23.98 -20.31
N SER A 143 11.84 -23.84 -21.52
CA SER A 143 12.38 -22.91 -22.52
C SER A 143 12.12 -21.45 -22.18
N LYS A 144 11.15 -21.17 -21.30
CA LYS A 144 10.78 -19.83 -20.82
C LYS A 144 10.40 -19.87 -19.34
N PRO A 145 10.69 -18.80 -18.57
CA PRO A 145 10.25 -18.70 -17.20
C PRO A 145 8.71 -18.68 -17.14
N ILE A 146 8.16 -19.32 -16.09
CA ILE A 146 6.72 -19.29 -15.83
C ILE A 146 6.43 -18.04 -14.99
N HIS A 147 5.59 -17.16 -15.51
CA HIS A 147 5.09 -16.00 -14.78
C HIS A 147 3.63 -16.24 -14.39
N LYS A 148 3.33 -16.12 -13.09
CA LYS A 148 1.97 -16.12 -12.55
C LYS A 148 1.70 -14.79 -11.89
N GLN A 149 0.58 -14.19 -12.23
CA GLN A 149 0.14 -12.92 -11.65
C GLN A 149 -1.07 -13.18 -10.77
N ILE A 150 -1.03 -12.65 -9.54
CA ILE A 150 -2.11 -12.76 -8.57
C ILE A 150 -2.60 -11.34 -8.29
N THR A 151 -3.87 -11.11 -8.55
CA THR A 151 -4.49 -9.80 -8.39
C THR A 151 -4.65 -9.46 -6.91
N PRO A 152 -4.19 -8.29 -6.45
CA PRO A 152 -4.46 -7.82 -5.09
C PRO A 152 -5.95 -7.52 -4.89
N VAL A 153 -6.39 -7.44 -3.63
CA VAL A 153 -7.79 -7.22 -3.26
C VAL A 153 -7.89 -5.98 -2.38
N LEU A 154 -8.84 -5.09 -2.68
CA LEU A 154 -9.19 -3.99 -1.78
C LEU A 154 -10.00 -4.53 -0.59
N ILE A 155 -9.50 -4.31 0.61
CA ILE A 155 -10.15 -4.69 1.87
C ILE A 155 -10.63 -3.41 2.53
N ARG A 156 -11.93 -3.16 2.41
CA ARG A 156 -12.56 -1.97 2.99
C ARG A 156 -12.74 -2.13 4.49
N ARG A 157 -12.44 -1.06 5.23
CA ARG A 157 -12.60 -0.91 6.67
C ARG A 157 -13.06 0.52 6.98
N ASP A 158 -12.86 0.96 8.19
CA ASP A 158 -13.49 2.16 8.75
C ASP A 158 -12.84 3.49 8.32
N THR A 159 -11.69 3.46 7.63
CA THR A 159 -11.02 4.68 7.13
C THR A 159 -11.46 5.10 5.73
N THR A 160 -12.42 4.43 5.13
CA THR A 160 -13.09 4.85 3.88
C THR A 160 -14.58 4.59 3.94
N SER A 161 -15.36 5.51 3.36
CA SER A 161 -16.84 5.40 3.23
C SER A 161 -17.25 4.46 2.10
#